data_4a12f862c0c5fd9cfe56c2bcb1708d96
#
_entry.id   4a12f862c0c5fd9cfe56c2bcb1708d96
#
_cell.length_a   1.000
_cell.length_b   1.000
_cell.length_c   1.000
_cell.angle_alpha   90.00
_cell.angle_beta   90.00
_cell.angle_gamma   90.00
#
_symmetry.space_group_name_H-M   'P 1'
#
loop_
_entity.id
_entity.type
_entity.pdbx_description
1 polymer ?
#
loop_
_entity_poly.entity_id
_entity_poly.type
_entity_poly.pdbx_seq_one_letter_code
_entity_poly.pdbx_strand_id
1 'polypeptide(L)'
;MNELKFGIFDHLDRGRQDIAELYKQRLELISHVERSGFYCYHLAEHHSTPLGMAPSPNLFLTAIAQRTSTLRFGPLVYLLPMYHPIRLSEEIAMTTVENIVWSFR
;
A
#
# COMPACT_ATOMS: atom_id res chain seq x y z
N MET A 1 6.26 29.28 4.00
CA MET A 1 5.62 28.53 2.90
C MET A 1 5.53 27.08 3.29
N ASN A 2 4.39 26.46 3.04
CA ASN A 2 4.30 25.01 3.21
C ASN A 2 5.12 24.33 2.13
N GLU A 3 5.95 23.39 2.53
CA GLU A 3 6.71 22.56 1.60
C GLU A 3 5.76 21.65 0.81
N LEU A 4 5.93 21.60 -0.51
CA LEU A 4 5.16 20.71 -1.37
C LEU A 4 5.65 19.27 -1.15
N LYS A 5 4.73 18.36 -0.86
CA LYS A 5 5.01 16.94 -0.65
C LYS A 5 4.41 16.11 -1.76
N PHE A 6 5.17 15.16 -2.27
CA PHE A 6 4.75 14.25 -3.31
C PHE A 6 4.47 12.86 -2.75
N GLY A 7 3.42 12.24 -3.24
CA GLY A 7 3.08 10.86 -2.93
C GLY A 7 2.81 10.05 -4.19
N ILE A 8 2.74 8.75 -4.04
CA ILE A 8 2.35 7.83 -5.11
C ILE A 8 1.00 7.20 -4.74
N PHE A 9 0.11 7.16 -5.71
CA PHE A 9 -1.11 6.35 -5.65
C PHE A 9 -1.00 5.22 -6.67
N ASP A 10 -0.94 4.00 -6.18
CA ASP A 10 -0.70 2.80 -6.97
C ASP A 10 -1.91 1.87 -6.94
N HIS A 11 -2.23 1.32 -8.08
CA HIS A 11 -3.27 0.32 -8.23
C HIS A 11 -2.73 -1.11 -8.22
N LEU A 12 -1.41 -1.27 -8.32
CA LEU A 12 -0.77 -2.58 -8.50
C LEU A 12 -1.42 -3.34 -9.67
N ASP A 13 -1.58 -2.65 -10.77
CA ASP A 13 -2.22 -3.16 -11.97
C ASP A 13 -1.35 -4.21 -12.68
N ARG A 14 -2.01 -5.23 -13.21
CA ARG A 14 -1.33 -6.32 -13.89
C ARG A 14 -0.96 -5.94 -15.31
N GLY A 15 0.34 -6.02 -15.62
CA GLY A 15 0.86 -5.97 -16.97
C GLY A 15 0.98 -7.36 -17.59
N ARG A 16 2.08 -7.59 -18.33
CA ARG A 16 2.37 -8.89 -18.99
C ARG A 16 3.14 -9.87 -18.12
N GLN A 17 3.79 -9.38 -17.06
CA GLN A 17 4.57 -10.19 -16.13
C GLN A 17 3.65 -11.08 -15.28
N ASP A 18 4.21 -12.14 -14.71
CA ASP A 18 3.50 -12.92 -13.71
C ASP A 18 3.33 -12.14 -12.39
N ILE A 19 2.45 -12.63 -11.52
CA ILE A 19 2.10 -11.94 -10.28
C ILE A 19 3.28 -11.89 -9.30
N ALA A 20 4.07 -12.94 -9.22
CA ALA A 20 5.23 -12.97 -8.33
C ALA A 20 6.26 -11.91 -8.73
N GLU A 21 6.53 -11.80 -10.02
CA GLU A 21 7.43 -10.79 -10.56
C GLU A 21 6.85 -9.37 -10.39
N LEU A 22 5.54 -9.18 -10.57
CA LEU A 22 4.87 -7.91 -10.32
C LEU A 22 5.08 -7.45 -8.87
N TYR A 23 4.84 -8.31 -7.90
CA TYR A 23 5.02 -7.97 -6.48
C TYR A 23 6.47 -7.64 -6.15
N LYS A 24 7.41 -8.43 -6.66
CA LYS A 24 8.83 -8.19 -6.46
C LYS A 24 9.27 -6.82 -7.01
N GLN A 25 8.95 -6.56 -8.26
CA GLN A 25 9.30 -5.29 -8.93
C GLN A 25 8.66 -4.10 -8.22
N ARG A 26 7.42 -4.23 -7.75
CA ARG A 26 6.75 -3.16 -7.04
C ARG A 26 7.39 -2.88 -5.68
N LEU A 27 7.79 -3.91 -4.95
CA LEU A 27 8.50 -3.73 -3.68
C LEU A 27 9.89 -3.11 -3.89
N GLU A 28 10.58 -3.45 -4.98
CA GLU A 28 11.84 -2.79 -5.36
C GLU A 28 11.61 -1.30 -5.68
N LEU A 29 10.57 -1.00 -6.46
CA LEU A 29 10.17 0.38 -6.77
C LEU A 29 9.91 1.19 -5.49
N ILE A 30 9.20 0.64 -4.53
CA ILE A 30 8.87 1.31 -3.27
C ILE A 30 10.13 1.65 -2.47
N SER A 31 11.14 0.79 -2.48
CA SER A 31 12.43 1.11 -1.88
C SER A 31 13.12 2.30 -2.56
N HIS A 32 13.00 2.43 -3.88
CA HIS A 32 13.47 3.60 -4.62
C HIS A 32 12.66 4.87 -4.31
N VAL A 33 11.34 4.72 -4.19
CA VAL A 33 10.42 5.82 -3.82
C VAL A 33 10.82 6.41 -2.47
N GLU A 34 11.10 5.57 -1.47
CA GLU A 34 11.59 6.03 -0.17
C GLU A 34 12.92 6.79 -0.29
N ARG A 35 13.90 6.22 -0.96
CA ARG A 35 15.21 6.86 -1.16
C ARG A 35 15.14 8.16 -1.95
N SER A 36 14.11 8.33 -2.78
CA SER A 36 13.89 9.55 -3.57
C SER A 36 13.15 10.65 -2.79
N GLY A 37 12.82 10.43 -1.51
CA GLY A 37 12.23 11.43 -0.66
C GLY A 37 10.73 11.65 -0.84
N PHE A 38 10.02 10.71 -1.44
CA PHE A 38 8.55 10.77 -1.49
C PHE A 38 7.96 10.69 -0.09
N TYR A 39 6.88 11.44 0.13
CA TYR A 39 6.22 11.56 1.42
C TYR A 39 5.37 10.34 1.76
N CYS A 40 4.62 9.82 0.79
CA CYS A 40 3.71 8.70 1.02
C CYS A 40 3.51 7.83 -0.22
N TYR A 41 3.07 6.61 0.05
CA TYR A 41 2.60 5.64 -0.93
C TYR A 41 1.23 5.13 -0.53
N HIS A 42 0.27 5.23 -1.43
CA HIS A 42 -1.08 4.72 -1.24
C HIS A 42 -1.39 3.60 -2.21
N LEU A 43 -2.01 2.54 -1.69
CA LEU A 43 -2.40 1.36 -2.45
C LEU A 43 -3.92 1.27 -2.57
N ALA A 44 -4.42 1.13 -3.79
CA ALA A 44 -5.84 0.92 -4.05
C ALA A 44 -6.26 -0.52 -3.69
N GLU A 45 -7.49 -0.68 -3.22
CA GLU A 45 -8.14 -1.98 -3.08
C GLU A 45 -9.11 -2.20 -4.25
N HIS A 46 -8.84 -3.24 -5.04
CA HIS A 46 -9.72 -3.70 -6.12
C HIS A 46 -9.91 -5.21 -6.04
N HIS A 47 -11.07 -5.67 -6.49
CA HIS A 47 -11.43 -7.09 -6.47
C HIS A 47 -11.82 -7.57 -7.87
N SER A 48 -11.42 -8.79 -8.19
CA SER A 48 -11.81 -9.50 -9.43
C SER A 48 -11.50 -8.73 -10.72
N THR A 49 -10.38 -8.02 -10.76
CA THR A 49 -9.95 -7.21 -11.91
C THR A 49 -8.43 -7.17 -12.02
N PRO A 50 -7.87 -7.15 -13.25
CA PRO A 50 -6.44 -6.94 -13.44
C PRO A 50 -5.97 -5.52 -13.12
N LEU A 51 -6.90 -4.58 -12.89
CA LEU A 51 -6.58 -3.19 -12.54
C LEU A 51 -6.05 -3.02 -11.11
N GLY A 52 -6.10 -4.07 -10.29
CA GLY A 52 -5.55 -4.02 -8.94
C GLY A 52 -5.31 -5.43 -8.40
N MET A 53 -4.06 -5.81 -8.26
CA MET A 53 -3.67 -7.15 -7.86
C MET A 53 -3.37 -7.26 -6.35
N ALA A 54 -3.86 -6.31 -5.55
CA ALA A 54 -3.82 -6.35 -4.10
C ALA A 54 -5.23 -6.35 -3.50
N PRO A 55 -6.02 -7.43 -3.68
CA PRO A 55 -7.38 -7.51 -3.13
C PRO A 55 -7.39 -7.52 -1.59
N SER A 56 -6.28 -7.84 -0.96
CA SER A 56 -6.04 -7.63 0.46
C SER A 56 -4.85 -6.69 0.63
N PRO A 57 -5.08 -5.37 0.64
CA PRO A 57 -3.99 -4.41 0.70
C PRO A 57 -3.08 -4.60 1.90
N ASN A 58 -3.60 -5.03 3.06
CA ASN A 58 -2.79 -5.25 4.26
C ASN A 58 -1.66 -6.25 4.05
N LEU A 59 -1.84 -7.29 3.24
CA LEU A 59 -0.77 -8.25 2.97
C LEU A 59 0.39 -7.57 2.24
N PHE A 60 0.11 -6.75 1.26
CA PHE A 60 1.14 -6.03 0.52
C PHE A 60 1.75 -4.89 1.34
N LEU A 61 0.93 -4.14 2.09
CA LEU A 61 1.39 -3.07 2.97
C LEU A 61 2.31 -3.61 4.08
N THR A 62 2.07 -4.81 4.58
CA THR A 62 2.97 -5.47 5.55
C THR A 62 4.33 -5.75 4.92
N ALA A 63 4.37 -6.17 3.67
CA ALA A 63 5.64 -6.35 2.96
C ALA A 63 6.38 -5.03 2.75
N ILE A 64 5.65 -3.95 2.47
CA ILE A 64 6.22 -2.59 2.41
C ILE A 64 6.82 -2.18 3.75
N ALA A 65 6.10 -2.44 4.85
CA ALA A 65 6.56 -2.11 6.21
C ALA A 65 7.92 -2.75 6.54
N GLN A 66 8.20 -3.92 6.01
CA GLN A 66 9.48 -4.61 6.23
C GLN A 66 10.63 -4.07 5.37
N ARG A 67 10.34 -3.26 4.37
CA ARG A 67 11.33 -2.72 3.42
C ARG A 67 11.59 -1.23 3.55
N THR A 68 10.77 -0.53 4.33
CA THR A 68 10.83 0.92 4.47
C THR A 68 10.99 1.32 5.93
N SER A 69 11.56 2.50 6.15
CA SER A 69 11.80 3.05 7.49
C SER A 69 11.11 4.39 7.72
N THR A 70 10.95 5.19 6.68
CA THR A 70 10.47 6.58 6.78
C THR A 70 9.29 6.87 5.87
N LEU A 71 9.09 6.07 4.82
CA LEU A 71 7.99 6.25 3.88
C LEU A 71 6.66 6.00 4.59
N ARG A 72 5.76 6.96 4.50
CA ARG A 72 4.37 6.78 4.95
C ARG A 72 3.60 5.98 3.92
N PHE A 73 2.80 5.03 4.35
CA PHE A 73 2.02 4.22 3.43
C PHE A 73 0.67 3.82 4.03
N GLY A 74 -0.26 3.44 3.19
CA GLY A 74 -1.56 2.96 3.61
C GLY A 74 -2.48 2.68 2.43
N PRO A 75 -3.67 2.13 2.68
CA PRO A 75 -4.66 1.95 1.64
C PRO A 75 -5.30 3.28 1.25
N LEU A 76 -5.72 3.36 0.02
CA LEU A 76 -6.59 4.42 -0.45
C LEU A 76 -7.61 3.80 -1.43
N VAL A 77 -8.65 3.17 -0.89
CA VAL A 77 -9.05 3.09 0.50
C VAL A 77 -9.34 1.64 0.88
N TYR A 78 -9.62 1.35 2.17
CA TYR A 78 -10.28 0.10 2.52
C TYR A 78 -11.75 0.14 2.09
N LEU A 79 -12.21 -0.90 1.40
CA LEU A 79 -13.63 -1.09 1.12
C LEU A 79 -14.30 -1.73 2.36
N LEU A 80 -14.66 -0.91 3.33
CA LEU A 80 -15.12 -1.35 4.66
C LEU A 80 -16.22 -2.41 4.63
N PRO A 81 -17.20 -2.37 3.71
CA PRO A 81 -18.24 -3.42 3.63
C PRO A 81 -17.67 -4.83 3.36
N MET A 82 -16.43 -4.95 2.90
CA MET A 82 -15.77 -6.22 2.63
C MET A 82 -15.06 -6.81 3.86
N TYR A 83 -15.03 -6.09 4.98
CA TYR A 83 -14.24 -6.46 6.16
C TYR A 83 -15.12 -6.72 7.38
N HIS A 84 -14.70 -7.70 8.18
CA HIS A 84 -15.18 -7.80 9.55
C HIS A 84 -14.43 -6.75 10.40
N PRO A 85 -15.12 -5.88 11.15
CA PRO A 85 -14.47 -4.74 11.80
C PRO A 85 -13.40 -5.14 12.85
N ILE A 86 -13.61 -6.22 13.59
CA ILE A 86 -12.62 -6.73 14.55
C ILE A 86 -11.37 -7.18 13.82
N ARG A 87 -11.52 -7.97 12.75
CA ARG A 87 -10.39 -8.45 11.96
C ARG A 87 -9.59 -7.30 11.37
N LEU A 88 -10.26 -6.34 10.77
CA LEU A 88 -9.58 -5.20 10.17
C LEU A 88 -8.84 -4.37 11.20
N SER A 89 -9.45 -4.09 12.36
CA SER A 89 -8.81 -3.32 13.42
C SER A 89 -7.56 -4.03 13.98
N GLU A 90 -7.61 -5.34 14.14
CA GLU A 90 -6.46 -6.14 14.58
C GLU A 90 -5.34 -6.16 13.53
N GLU A 91 -5.67 -6.32 12.25
CA GLU A 91 -4.70 -6.28 11.15
C GLU A 91 -4.05 -4.90 11.02
N ILE A 92 -4.83 -3.84 11.17
CA ILE A 92 -4.33 -2.47 11.23
C ILE A 92 -3.34 -2.33 12.39
N ALA A 93 -3.71 -2.78 13.59
CA ALA A 93 -2.85 -2.70 14.76
C ALA A 93 -1.54 -3.47 14.57
N MET A 94 -1.59 -4.66 13.96
CA MET A 94 -0.40 -5.47 13.67
C MET A 94 0.51 -4.86 12.62
N THR A 95 -0.08 -4.19 11.62
CA THR A 95 0.66 -3.52 10.55
C THR A 95 1.16 -2.14 10.99
N THR A 96 0.65 -1.63 12.12
CA THR A 96 0.96 -0.29 12.60
C THR A 96 2.44 -0.16 12.94
N VAL A 97 3.11 0.56 12.12
CA VAL A 97 4.38 1.21 12.37
C VAL A 97 4.15 2.71 12.30
N GLU A 98 5.06 3.49 12.81
CA GLU A 98 4.91 4.95 12.95
C GLU A 98 4.59 5.70 11.64
N ASN A 99 4.72 5.05 10.50
CA ASN A 99 4.64 5.67 9.17
C ASN A 99 3.35 5.41 8.40
N ILE A 100 2.35 4.75 9.00
CA ILE A 100 1.11 4.41 8.30
C ILE A 100 0.16 5.61 8.19
N VAL A 101 -0.43 5.77 7.01
CA VAL A 101 -1.49 6.75 6.72
C VAL A 101 -2.75 5.99 6.35
N TRP A 102 -3.82 6.17 7.12
CA TRP A 102 -5.07 5.43 6.97
C TRP A 102 -6.10 6.22 6.16
N SER A 103 -6.78 5.54 5.27
CA SER A 103 -7.94 6.05 4.55
C SER A 103 -9.03 4.98 4.49
N PHE A 104 -10.25 5.37 4.84
CA PHE A 104 -11.42 4.48 4.94
C PHE A 104 -12.60 5.03 4.11
N ARG A 105 -13.42 4.12 3.60
CA ARG A 105 -14.76 4.38 3.08
C ARG A 105 -15.77 3.41 3.68
#